data_d08c25f3ac7c12024476d902bc4efa25
#
_entry.id   d08c25f3ac7c12024476d902bc4efa25
#
_cell.length_a   1.000
_cell.length_b   1.000
_cell.length_c   1.000
_cell.angle_alpha   90.00
_cell.angle_beta   90.00
_cell.angle_gamma   90.00
#
_symmetry.space_group_name_H-M   'P 1'
#
loop_
_entity.id
_entity.type
_entity.pdbx_description
1 polymer ?
#
loop_
_entity_poly.entity_id
_entity_poly.type
_entity_poly.pdbx_seq_one_letter_code
_entity_poly.pdbx_strand_id
1 'polypeptide(L)'
;LTIGEHLDKNKNRYDIQFKGSGITPYSRNADGRAALGPMLREYIISEAMHNLGVPTTRSLAVIKTGEEVVRESILKGAILTRVASSHIRVGTFQYALISKDKNDLKTLFDYTLQRHYPDLKKSESSPVDLLKIVLKKQINLICNWMRIGFVHGVMNTDNMTISGETIDYGPCAFMDKYDPGTVFSSIDKQGRYAYFNQPRVAKWNLE
;
A
#
# COMPACT_ATOMS: atom_id res chain seq x y z
N LEU A 1 -7.39 10.21 0.68
CA LEU A 1 -8.13 10.80 -0.43
C LEU A 1 -7.22 10.95 -1.64
N THR A 2 -7.53 10.29 -2.77
CA THR A 2 -6.85 10.54 -4.05
C THR A 2 -7.33 11.89 -4.59
N ILE A 3 -6.39 12.78 -4.90
CA ILE A 3 -6.69 14.14 -5.35
C ILE A 3 -6.49 14.33 -6.85
N GLY A 4 -5.78 13.42 -7.49
CA GLY A 4 -5.56 13.48 -8.94
C GLY A 4 -4.37 12.66 -9.39
N GLU A 5 -4.01 12.84 -10.63
CA GLU A 5 -2.90 12.21 -11.32
C GLU A 5 -1.95 13.27 -11.85
N HIS A 6 -0.67 12.94 -11.87
CA HIS A 6 0.39 13.76 -12.44
C HIS A 6 1.11 13.00 -13.55
N LEU A 7 1.39 13.67 -14.64
CA LEU A 7 2.27 13.18 -15.71
C LEU A 7 3.63 13.86 -15.58
N ASP A 8 4.68 13.08 -15.42
CA ASP A 8 6.04 13.61 -15.44
C ASP A 8 6.49 13.98 -16.89
N LYS A 9 7.69 14.56 -17.01
CA LYS A 9 8.28 14.93 -18.30
C LYS A 9 8.46 13.74 -19.27
N ASN A 10 8.50 12.51 -18.75
CA ASN A 10 8.64 11.27 -19.51
C ASN A 10 7.27 10.63 -19.79
N LYS A 11 6.16 11.32 -19.47
CA LYS A 11 4.77 10.83 -19.58
C LYS A 11 4.44 9.66 -18.66
N ASN A 12 5.24 9.40 -17.61
CA ASN A 12 4.87 8.47 -16.57
C ASN A 12 3.75 9.07 -15.72
N ARG A 13 2.73 8.27 -15.42
CA ARG A 13 1.57 8.69 -14.66
C ARG A 13 1.69 8.25 -13.22
N TYR A 14 1.47 9.18 -12.30
CA TYR A 14 1.50 8.96 -10.86
C TYR A 14 0.19 9.41 -10.23
N ASP A 15 -0.31 8.66 -9.27
CA ASP A 15 -1.40 9.07 -8.39
C ASP A 15 -0.86 9.95 -7.27
N ILE A 16 -1.60 11.01 -6.95
CA ILE A 16 -1.35 11.84 -5.78
C ILE A 16 -2.47 11.62 -4.78
N GLN A 17 -2.11 11.25 -3.55
CA GLN A 17 -3.06 10.94 -2.49
C GLN A 17 -2.69 11.68 -1.21
N PHE A 18 -3.71 12.24 -0.52
CA PHE A 18 -3.58 12.71 0.85
C PHE A 18 -3.94 11.59 1.82
N LYS A 19 -3.02 11.28 2.74
CA LYS A 19 -3.25 10.37 3.86
C LYS A 19 -3.41 11.18 5.13
N GLY A 20 -4.48 10.90 5.89
CA GLY A 20 -4.79 11.62 7.12
C GLY A 20 -5.61 12.90 6.93
N SER A 21 -6.22 13.11 5.76
CA SER A 21 -6.96 14.33 5.39
C SER A 21 -8.44 14.34 5.82
N GLY A 22 -8.88 13.37 6.60
CA GLY A 22 -10.24 13.26 7.09
C GLY A 22 -11.03 12.08 6.53
N ILE A 23 -12.32 12.07 6.84
CA ILE A 23 -13.24 10.96 6.52
C ILE A 23 -13.44 10.83 5.01
N THR A 24 -13.47 9.57 4.56
CA THR A 24 -13.84 9.17 3.20
C THR A 24 -14.90 8.06 3.27
N PRO A 25 -15.58 7.72 2.18
CA PRO A 25 -16.49 6.56 2.14
C PRO A 25 -15.84 5.23 2.56
N TYR A 26 -14.52 5.15 2.57
CA TYR A 26 -13.73 3.94 2.90
C TYR A 26 -13.16 3.96 4.33
N SER A 27 -13.50 4.96 5.15
CA SER A 27 -12.86 5.15 6.48
C SER A 27 -13.33 4.17 7.57
N ARG A 28 -14.30 3.29 7.32
CA ARG A 28 -14.73 2.20 8.24
C ARG A 28 -14.99 2.68 9.69
N ASN A 29 -15.73 3.76 9.89
CA ASN A 29 -15.97 4.39 11.19
C ASN A 29 -14.74 5.06 11.85
N ALA A 30 -13.61 5.15 11.16
CA ALA A 30 -12.47 5.93 11.62
C ALA A 30 -12.60 7.40 11.18
N ASP A 31 -11.94 8.30 11.92
CA ASP A 31 -11.96 9.74 11.63
C ASP A 31 -11.16 10.14 10.36
N GLY A 32 -10.44 9.18 9.76
CA GLY A 32 -9.63 9.42 8.57
C GLY A 32 -8.46 10.38 8.79
N ARG A 33 -8.19 10.77 10.03
CA ARG A 33 -7.11 11.69 10.42
C ARG A 33 -5.85 10.93 10.81
N ALA A 34 -4.71 11.56 10.71
CA ALA A 34 -3.43 10.97 11.08
C ALA A 34 -2.63 11.87 12.02
N ALA A 35 -1.95 11.24 12.97
CA ALA A 35 -1.01 11.93 13.83
C ALA A 35 0.33 12.18 13.13
N LEU A 36 1.06 13.21 13.53
CA LEU A 36 2.33 13.64 12.92
C LEU A 36 3.39 12.53 12.93
N GLY A 37 3.57 11.83 14.05
CA GLY A 37 4.60 10.78 14.17
C GLY A 37 4.49 9.69 13.12
N PRO A 38 3.33 9.03 12.94
CA PRO A 38 3.11 8.05 11.87
C PRO A 38 3.34 8.61 10.46
N MET A 39 2.99 9.86 10.19
CA MET A 39 3.21 10.47 8.87
C MET A 39 4.70 10.73 8.59
N LEU A 40 5.44 11.18 9.59
CA LEU A 40 6.89 11.32 9.49
C LEU A 40 7.59 9.97 9.33
N ARG A 41 7.13 8.94 10.04
CA ARG A 41 7.65 7.57 9.87
C ARG A 41 7.47 7.11 8.43
N GLU A 42 6.27 7.21 7.87
CA GLU A 42 6.01 6.80 6.49
C GLU A 42 6.88 7.59 5.51
N TYR A 43 7.04 8.89 5.72
CA TYR A 43 7.93 9.73 4.90
C TYR A 43 9.37 9.20 4.91
N ILE A 44 9.94 9.03 6.10
CA ILE A 44 11.34 8.61 6.27
C ILE A 44 11.56 7.21 5.70
N ILE A 45 10.67 6.25 6.02
CA ILE A 45 10.84 4.86 5.61
C ILE A 45 10.59 4.69 4.09
N SER A 46 9.60 5.36 3.51
CA SER A 46 9.36 5.28 2.07
C SER A 46 10.55 5.78 1.25
N GLU A 47 11.16 6.89 1.69
CA GLU A 47 12.35 7.44 1.03
C GLU A 47 13.61 6.55 1.26
N ALA A 48 13.74 5.96 2.46
CA ALA A 48 14.79 4.97 2.72
C ALA A 48 14.63 3.74 1.82
N MET A 49 13.44 3.19 1.71
CA MET A 49 13.13 2.04 0.84
C MET A 49 13.45 2.33 -0.63
N HIS A 50 13.10 3.52 -1.10
CA HIS A 50 13.43 3.94 -2.46
C HIS A 50 14.96 3.93 -2.69
N ASN A 51 15.72 4.51 -1.76
CA ASN A 51 17.17 4.56 -1.86
C ASN A 51 17.85 3.19 -1.70
N LEU A 52 17.20 2.23 -1.04
CA LEU A 52 17.61 0.82 -0.96
C LEU A 52 17.25 0.01 -2.23
N GLY A 53 16.61 0.64 -3.21
CA GLY A 53 16.17 0.00 -4.46
C GLY A 53 14.95 -0.90 -4.29
N VAL A 54 14.16 -0.71 -3.23
CA VAL A 54 12.92 -1.45 -3.00
C VAL A 54 11.75 -0.69 -3.60
N PRO A 55 10.90 -1.33 -4.43
CA PRO A 55 9.70 -0.68 -4.96
C PRO A 55 8.80 -0.16 -3.83
N THR A 56 8.46 1.12 -3.89
CA THR A 56 7.72 1.80 -2.83
C THR A 56 6.98 3.01 -3.35
N THR A 57 5.85 3.34 -2.71
CA THR A 57 5.25 4.66 -2.84
C THR A 57 6.22 5.71 -2.31
N ARG A 58 6.15 6.93 -2.85
CA ARG A 58 6.98 8.07 -2.44
C ARG A 58 6.18 9.03 -1.58
N SER A 59 6.88 9.79 -0.78
CA SER A 59 6.31 10.82 0.08
C SER A 59 6.80 12.19 -0.36
N LEU A 60 5.88 13.04 -0.81
CA LEU A 60 6.23 14.38 -1.28
C LEU A 60 6.38 15.38 -0.15
N ALA A 61 5.44 15.36 0.81
CA ALA A 61 5.41 16.28 1.93
C ALA A 61 4.62 15.73 3.11
N VAL A 62 4.97 16.17 4.32
CA VAL A 62 4.18 16.04 5.55
C VAL A 62 3.87 17.44 6.08
N ILE A 63 2.60 17.74 6.25
CA ILE A 63 2.13 19.07 6.68
C ILE A 63 1.33 18.90 7.99
N LYS A 64 1.69 19.66 9.02
CA LYS A 64 0.88 19.75 10.24
C LYS A 64 -0.42 20.51 9.93
N THR A 65 -1.56 19.95 10.36
CA THR A 65 -2.87 20.56 10.11
C THR A 65 -3.22 21.70 11.07
N GLY A 66 -2.51 21.80 12.18
CA GLY A 66 -2.89 22.69 13.29
C GLY A 66 -3.98 22.11 14.20
N GLU A 67 -4.61 21.00 13.80
CA GLU A 67 -5.63 20.31 14.57
C GLU A 67 -5.04 19.22 15.47
N GLU A 68 -5.78 18.84 16.48
CA GLU A 68 -5.47 17.72 17.35
C GLU A 68 -6.17 16.44 16.87
N VAL A 69 -5.52 15.31 17.08
CA VAL A 69 -6.03 13.99 16.77
C VAL A 69 -6.05 13.16 18.06
N VAL A 70 -7.24 12.76 18.48
CA VAL A 70 -7.42 11.93 19.68
C VAL A 70 -7.12 10.47 19.34
N ARG A 71 -6.20 9.88 20.10
CA ARG A 71 -5.85 8.45 20.10
C ARG A 71 -5.81 7.99 21.56
N GLU A 72 -4.83 7.23 22.00
CA GLU A 72 -4.58 6.98 23.43
C GLU A 72 -4.23 8.26 24.20
N SER A 73 -3.73 9.24 23.46
CA SER A 73 -3.46 10.61 23.94
C SER A 73 -3.81 11.63 22.87
N ILE A 74 -3.80 12.90 23.21
CA ILE A 74 -4.00 13.98 22.25
C ILE A 74 -2.68 14.21 21.49
N LEU A 75 -2.72 14.06 20.17
CA LEU A 75 -1.56 14.17 19.28
C LEU A 75 -1.77 15.28 18.25
N LYS A 76 -0.67 15.83 17.74
CA LYS A 76 -0.70 16.82 16.65
C LYS A 76 -1.09 16.12 15.33
N GLY A 77 -2.08 16.66 14.64
CA GLY A 77 -2.54 16.16 13.35
C GLY A 77 -1.60 16.53 12.19
N ALA A 78 -1.52 15.66 11.21
CA ALA A 78 -0.76 15.89 9.98
C ALA A 78 -1.36 15.17 8.78
N ILE A 79 -1.05 15.68 7.59
CA ILE A 79 -1.38 15.07 6.31
C ILE A 79 -0.07 14.73 5.60
N LEU A 80 0.01 13.51 5.07
CA LEU A 80 1.07 13.08 4.17
C LEU A 80 0.57 13.14 2.72
N THR A 81 1.34 13.78 1.84
CA THR A 81 1.14 13.70 0.40
C THR A 81 1.94 12.51 -0.13
N ARG A 82 1.22 11.47 -0.53
CA ARG A 82 1.78 10.24 -1.09
C ARG A 82 1.70 10.28 -2.62
N VAL A 83 2.76 9.80 -3.27
CA VAL A 83 2.85 9.65 -4.73
C VAL A 83 3.12 8.18 -5.04
N ALA A 84 2.37 7.59 -5.95
CA ALA A 84 2.51 6.18 -6.33
C ALA A 84 2.25 5.99 -7.82
N SER A 85 2.78 4.93 -8.41
CA SER A 85 2.39 4.54 -9.78
C SER A 85 0.94 4.08 -9.83
N SER A 86 0.43 3.54 -8.73
CA SER A 86 -0.99 3.22 -8.53
C SER A 86 -1.33 3.11 -7.05
N HIS A 87 -2.54 3.57 -6.69
CA HIS A 87 -3.14 3.29 -5.37
C HIS A 87 -4.18 2.15 -5.41
N ILE A 88 -4.32 1.46 -6.53
CA ILE A 88 -5.17 0.26 -6.62
C ILE A 88 -4.48 -0.87 -5.85
N ARG A 89 -5.24 -1.54 -5.00
CA ARG A 89 -4.76 -2.59 -4.10
C ARG A 89 -5.53 -3.89 -4.36
N VAL A 90 -5.02 -5.00 -3.90
CA VAL A 90 -5.76 -6.27 -3.91
C VAL A 90 -7.11 -6.09 -3.21
N GLY A 91 -7.13 -5.40 -2.05
CA GLY A 91 -8.36 -5.08 -1.33
C GLY A 91 -9.38 -4.25 -2.13
N THR A 92 -8.94 -3.46 -3.12
CA THR A 92 -9.85 -2.73 -4.01
C THR A 92 -10.66 -3.68 -4.88
N PHE A 93 -10.05 -4.76 -5.38
CA PHE A 93 -10.74 -5.81 -6.13
C PHE A 93 -11.70 -6.60 -5.24
N GLN A 94 -11.30 -6.92 -4.00
CA GLN A 94 -12.20 -7.56 -3.04
C GLN A 94 -13.42 -6.68 -2.72
N TYR A 95 -13.21 -5.37 -2.54
CA TYR A 95 -14.30 -4.44 -2.31
C TYR A 95 -15.25 -4.37 -3.52
N ALA A 96 -14.70 -4.29 -4.74
CA ALA A 96 -15.51 -4.27 -5.96
C ALA A 96 -16.30 -5.58 -6.16
N LEU A 97 -15.73 -6.74 -5.74
CA LEU A 97 -16.40 -8.04 -5.83
C LEU A 97 -17.65 -8.12 -4.93
N ILE A 98 -17.60 -7.51 -3.73
CA ILE A 98 -18.72 -7.52 -2.77
C ILE A 98 -19.65 -6.31 -2.92
N SER A 99 -19.39 -5.44 -3.89
CA SER A 99 -20.23 -4.30 -4.21
C SER A 99 -21.65 -4.73 -4.62
N LYS A 100 -22.61 -3.83 -4.42
CA LYS A 100 -23.99 -4.05 -4.87
C LYS A 100 -24.12 -4.01 -6.39
N ASP A 101 -23.26 -3.26 -7.09
CA ASP A 101 -23.20 -3.25 -8.55
C ASP A 101 -22.24 -4.35 -9.03
N LYS A 102 -22.81 -5.35 -9.69
CA LYS A 102 -22.05 -6.47 -10.30
C LYS A 102 -21.07 -6.02 -11.39
N ASN A 103 -21.22 -4.82 -11.92
CA ASN A 103 -20.32 -4.27 -12.93
C ASN A 103 -19.07 -3.61 -12.34
N ASP A 104 -19.04 -3.33 -11.04
CA ASP A 104 -17.92 -2.62 -10.40
C ASP A 104 -16.60 -3.36 -10.57
N LEU A 105 -16.61 -4.69 -10.38
CA LEU A 105 -15.42 -5.51 -10.57
C LEU A 105 -14.90 -5.45 -12.02
N LYS A 106 -15.81 -5.56 -12.99
CA LYS A 106 -15.46 -5.47 -14.41
C LYS A 106 -14.91 -4.08 -14.76
N THR A 107 -15.56 -3.04 -14.28
CA THR A 107 -15.14 -1.65 -14.49
C THR A 107 -13.75 -1.40 -13.92
N LEU A 108 -13.48 -1.87 -12.69
CA LEU A 108 -12.17 -1.78 -12.05
C LEU A 108 -11.11 -2.56 -12.84
N PHE A 109 -11.45 -3.77 -13.29
CA PHE A 109 -10.56 -4.60 -14.10
C PHE A 109 -10.21 -3.91 -15.43
N ASP A 110 -11.21 -3.44 -16.17
CA ASP A 110 -11.02 -2.76 -17.45
C ASP A 110 -10.18 -1.46 -17.28
N TYR A 111 -10.43 -0.70 -16.23
CA TYR A 111 -9.62 0.47 -15.88
C TYR A 111 -8.17 0.09 -15.58
N THR A 112 -7.97 -0.97 -14.80
CA THR A 112 -6.63 -1.48 -14.44
C THR A 112 -5.84 -1.87 -15.67
N LEU A 113 -6.45 -2.60 -16.61
CA LEU A 113 -5.81 -2.97 -17.88
C LEU A 113 -5.48 -1.74 -18.71
N GLN A 114 -6.46 -0.85 -18.90
CA GLN A 114 -6.26 0.35 -19.71
C GLN A 114 -5.13 1.23 -19.18
N ARG A 115 -5.00 1.34 -17.86
CA ARG A 115 -4.04 2.22 -17.22
C ARG A 115 -2.65 1.61 -17.12
N HIS A 116 -2.56 0.37 -16.68
CA HIS A 116 -1.29 -0.25 -16.28
C HIS A 116 -0.78 -1.31 -17.25
N TYR A 117 -1.69 -1.91 -18.01
CA TYR A 117 -1.38 -3.06 -18.85
C TYR A 117 -2.15 -3.02 -20.19
N PRO A 118 -2.01 -1.94 -20.98
CA PRO A 118 -2.83 -1.75 -22.18
C PRO A 118 -2.65 -2.88 -23.22
N ASP A 119 -1.49 -3.51 -23.24
CA ASP A 119 -1.21 -4.62 -24.16
C ASP A 119 -2.01 -5.88 -23.82
N LEU A 120 -2.38 -6.09 -22.56
CA LEU A 120 -3.22 -7.24 -22.14
C LEU A 120 -4.68 -7.08 -22.50
N LYS A 121 -5.15 -5.88 -22.78
CA LYS A 121 -6.57 -5.59 -23.05
C LYS A 121 -7.14 -6.39 -24.24
N LYS A 122 -6.29 -6.88 -25.13
CA LYS A 122 -6.66 -7.63 -26.34
C LYS A 122 -6.60 -9.14 -26.15
N SER A 123 -6.19 -9.64 -24.99
CA SER A 123 -6.03 -11.06 -24.69
C SER A 123 -7.30 -11.63 -24.07
N GLU A 124 -7.76 -12.78 -24.53
CA GLU A 124 -8.87 -13.53 -23.91
C GLU A 124 -8.50 -14.03 -22.50
N SER A 125 -7.22 -14.29 -22.25
CA SER A 125 -6.68 -14.72 -20.96
C SER A 125 -6.30 -13.56 -20.04
N SER A 126 -6.68 -12.33 -20.36
CA SER A 126 -6.24 -11.12 -19.63
C SER A 126 -6.43 -11.14 -18.11
N PRO A 127 -7.48 -11.75 -17.50
CA PRO A 127 -7.56 -11.86 -16.04
C PRO A 127 -6.44 -12.71 -15.43
N VAL A 128 -6.13 -13.85 -16.04
CA VAL A 128 -5.07 -14.74 -15.59
C VAL A 128 -3.70 -14.10 -15.80
N ASP A 129 -3.51 -13.39 -16.90
CA ASP A 129 -2.25 -12.71 -17.20
C ASP A 129 -2.02 -11.52 -16.28
N LEU A 130 -3.07 -10.76 -15.93
CA LEU A 130 -2.98 -9.73 -14.90
C LEU A 130 -2.55 -10.33 -13.57
N LEU A 131 -3.18 -11.42 -13.14
CA LEU A 131 -2.81 -12.11 -11.89
C LEU A 131 -1.34 -12.55 -11.90
N LYS A 132 -0.86 -13.14 -12.99
CA LYS A 132 0.55 -13.56 -13.13
C LYS A 132 1.52 -12.37 -13.01
N ILE A 133 1.18 -11.22 -13.60
CA ILE A 133 2.02 -10.02 -13.51
C ILE A 133 2.03 -9.47 -12.09
N VAL A 134 0.88 -9.37 -11.45
CA VAL A 134 0.78 -8.92 -10.06
C VAL A 134 1.55 -9.85 -9.13
N LEU A 135 1.38 -11.17 -9.27
CA LEU A 135 2.15 -12.19 -8.55
C LEU A 135 3.67 -11.96 -8.70
N LYS A 136 4.16 -11.79 -9.94
CA LYS A 136 5.58 -11.56 -10.19
C LYS A 136 6.10 -10.30 -9.52
N LYS A 137 5.30 -9.22 -9.55
CA LYS A 137 5.65 -7.96 -8.87
C LYS A 137 5.68 -8.12 -7.35
N GLN A 138 4.70 -8.81 -6.77
CA GLN A 138 4.65 -9.06 -5.33
C GLN A 138 5.78 -10.00 -4.87
N ILE A 139 6.11 -11.03 -5.63
CA ILE A 139 7.27 -11.89 -5.35
C ILE A 139 8.55 -11.04 -5.30
N ASN A 140 8.78 -10.21 -6.33
CA ASN A 140 9.95 -9.33 -6.36
C ASN A 140 9.99 -8.38 -5.15
N LEU A 141 8.85 -7.79 -4.79
CA LEU A 141 8.72 -6.89 -3.64
C LEU A 141 9.09 -7.61 -2.33
N ILE A 142 8.47 -8.75 -2.07
CA ILE A 142 8.70 -9.52 -0.84
C ILE A 142 10.15 -10.04 -0.78
N CYS A 143 10.73 -10.50 -1.88
CA CYS A 143 12.15 -10.87 -1.93
C CYS A 143 13.06 -9.69 -1.53
N ASN A 144 12.75 -8.48 -1.98
CA ASN A 144 13.50 -7.29 -1.57
C ASN A 144 13.33 -6.98 -0.07
N TRP A 145 12.12 -7.10 0.49
CA TRP A 145 11.92 -6.95 1.94
C TRP A 145 12.73 -7.97 2.74
N MET A 146 12.68 -9.24 2.31
CA MET A 146 13.45 -10.30 2.95
C MET A 146 14.96 -10.04 2.87
N ARG A 147 15.45 -9.53 1.74
CA ARG A 147 16.88 -9.21 1.53
C ARG A 147 17.40 -8.16 2.50
N ILE A 148 16.59 -7.18 2.88
CA ILE A 148 17.01 -6.07 3.73
C ILE A 148 16.54 -6.18 5.19
N GLY A 149 15.95 -7.32 5.57
CA GLY A 149 15.42 -7.52 6.93
C GLY A 149 14.22 -6.66 7.28
N PHE A 150 13.44 -6.24 6.29
CA PHE A 150 12.25 -5.40 6.51
C PHE A 150 11.04 -6.25 6.89
N VAL A 151 10.32 -5.82 7.92
CA VAL A 151 9.02 -6.38 8.34
C VAL A 151 7.96 -5.31 8.17
N HIS A 152 6.98 -5.55 7.30
CA HIS A 152 5.89 -4.60 7.05
C HIS A 152 4.95 -4.47 8.27
N GLY A 153 4.64 -5.57 8.91
CA GLY A 153 3.85 -5.63 10.15
C GLY A 153 2.34 -5.64 9.98
N VAL A 154 1.78 -5.26 8.81
CA VAL A 154 0.34 -5.36 8.50
C VAL A 154 0.15 -5.64 7.01
N MET A 155 0.20 -6.90 6.62
CA MET A 155 0.07 -7.32 5.23
C MET A 155 -1.34 -7.85 4.92
N ASN A 156 -2.36 -7.03 5.16
CA ASN A 156 -3.69 -7.33 4.63
C ASN A 156 -3.77 -6.90 3.14
N THR A 157 -4.85 -7.26 2.47
CA THR A 157 -5.06 -6.95 1.05
C THR A 157 -5.12 -5.45 0.74
N ASP A 158 -5.45 -4.61 1.74
CA ASP A 158 -5.42 -3.16 1.62
C ASP A 158 -3.99 -2.59 1.58
N ASN A 159 -2.99 -3.37 1.99
CA ASN A 159 -1.58 -2.99 2.00
C ASN A 159 -0.76 -3.73 0.94
N MET A 160 -1.43 -4.27 -0.07
CA MET A 160 -0.79 -4.90 -1.23
C MET A 160 -1.26 -4.22 -2.51
N THR A 161 -0.37 -3.43 -3.12
CA THR A 161 -0.66 -2.72 -4.37
C THR A 161 -0.52 -3.65 -5.57
N ILE A 162 -1.33 -3.45 -6.60
CA ILE A 162 -1.16 -4.18 -7.88
C ILE A 162 0.09 -3.73 -8.65
N SER A 163 0.62 -2.55 -8.31
CA SER A 163 1.88 -2.04 -8.87
C SER A 163 3.11 -2.75 -8.33
N GLY A 164 3.00 -3.45 -7.18
CA GLY A 164 4.13 -4.06 -6.48
C GLY A 164 4.99 -3.07 -5.72
N GLU A 165 4.42 -1.93 -5.34
CA GLU A 165 5.07 -0.94 -4.47
C GLU A 165 4.67 -1.17 -3.01
N THR A 166 5.62 -1.03 -2.08
CA THR A 166 5.35 -1.00 -0.64
C THR A 166 4.48 0.21 -0.31
N ILE A 167 3.45 0.03 0.50
CA ILE A 167 2.51 1.09 0.89
C ILE A 167 2.12 0.94 2.36
N ASP A 168 1.71 2.06 3.00
CA ASP A 168 1.18 2.08 4.37
C ASP A 168 2.18 1.59 5.44
N TYR A 169 3.22 2.39 5.65
CA TYR A 169 4.25 2.16 6.65
C TYR A 169 3.75 2.44 8.09
N GLY A 170 2.99 1.47 8.62
CA GLY A 170 2.45 1.51 9.98
C GLY A 170 3.47 1.01 11.01
N PRO A 171 3.29 -0.21 11.56
CA PRO A 171 4.20 -0.78 12.56
C PRO A 171 5.47 -1.38 11.96
N CYS A 172 5.85 -1.00 10.74
CA CYS A 172 7.01 -1.52 10.04
C CYS A 172 8.33 -1.17 10.73
N ALA A 173 9.32 -2.05 10.60
CA ALA A 173 10.69 -1.79 11.01
C ALA A 173 11.68 -2.72 10.28
N PHE A 174 12.97 -2.45 10.46
CA PHE A 174 14.07 -3.32 10.03
C PHE A 174 14.58 -4.11 11.24
N MET A 175 14.98 -5.37 11.01
CA MET A 175 15.59 -6.19 12.08
C MET A 175 17.03 -5.76 12.32
N ASP A 176 17.43 -5.65 13.59
CA ASP A 176 18.83 -5.45 13.97
C ASP A 176 19.61 -6.77 13.94
N LYS A 177 18.96 -7.85 14.36
CA LYS A 177 19.50 -9.21 14.35
C LYS A 177 18.54 -10.11 13.59
N TYR A 178 19.11 -11.05 12.84
CA TYR A 178 18.28 -12.02 12.13
C TYR A 178 17.50 -12.89 13.12
N ASP A 179 16.20 -12.76 13.08
CA ASP A 179 15.26 -13.63 13.78
C ASP A 179 14.02 -13.82 12.90
N PRO A 180 13.80 -15.03 12.37
CA PRO A 180 12.64 -15.30 11.50
C PRO A 180 11.29 -15.04 12.17
N GLY A 181 11.22 -15.14 13.51
CA GLY A 181 10.01 -14.90 14.30
C GLY A 181 9.73 -13.42 14.61
N THR A 182 10.57 -12.49 14.18
CA THR A 182 10.43 -11.06 14.50
C THR A 182 9.07 -10.49 14.08
N VAL A 183 8.38 -9.84 15.03
CA VAL A 183 7.11 -9.14 14.87
C VAL A 183 7.23 -7.73 15.46
N PHE A 184 6.83 -6.72 14.71
CA PHE A 184 6.84 -5.33 15.19
C PHE A 184 5.44 -4.76 15.48
N SER A 185 4.39 -5.39 14.97
CA SER A 185 3.02 -4.97 15.23
C SER A 185 2.56 -5.40 16.63
N SER A 186 2.24 -4.46 17.49
CA SER A 186 1.79 -4.73 18.87
C SER A 186 0.45 -5.49 18.92
N ILE A 187 -0.34 -5.42 17.86
CA ILE A 187 -1.63 -6.12 17.76
C ILE A 187 -1.51 -7.53 17.19
N ASP A 188 -0.39 -7.88 16.56
CA ASP A 188 -0.14 -9.19 15.96
C ASP A 188 0.38 -10.19 17.02
N LYS A 189 -0.50 -10.64 17.91
CA LYS A 189 -0.15 -11.56 18.98
C LYS A 189 0.21 -12.97 18.51
N GLN A 190 -0.18 -13.34 17.28
CA GLN A 190 0.03 -14.67 16.72
C GLN A 190 1.18 -14.75 15.73
N GLY A 191 1.86 -13.63 15.46
CA GLY A 191 2.94 -13.58 14.49
C GLY A 191 2.49 -13.81 13.03
N ARG A 192 1.23 -13.47 12.71
CA ARG A 192 0.73 -13.58 11.33
C ARG A 192 1.64 -12.86 10.34
N TYR A 193 2.13 -11.69 10.74
CA TYR A 193 2.98 -10.82 9.92
C TYR A 193 4.46 -10.86 10.35
N ALA A 194 4.89 -11.96 11.00
CA ALA A 194 6.30 -12.17 11.31
C ALA A 194 7.16 -12.19 10.02
N TYR A 195 8.43 -11.85 10.17
CA TYR A 195 9.36 -11.78 9.04
C TYR A 195 9.27 -13.00 8.10
N PHE A 196 9.38 -14.23 8.64
CA PHE A 196 9.35 -15.45 7.84
C PHE A 196 7.98 -15.74 7.19
N ASN A 197 6.89 -15.17 7.73
CA ASN A 197 5.53 -15.39 7.23
C ASN A 197 5.17 -14.48 6.05
N GLN A 198 5.94 -13.43 5.78
CA GLN A 198 5.61 -12.44 4.74
C GLN A 198 5.34 -13.07 3.36
N PRO A 199 6.14 -14.03 2.86
CA PRO A 199 5.83 -14.70 1.60
C PRO A 199 4.51 -15.49 1.63
N ARG A 200 4.23 -16.18 2.76
CA ARG A 200 3.01 -16.97 2.94
C ARG A 200 1.76 -16.09 2.96
N VAL A 201 1.82 -14.98 3.67
CA VAL A 201 0.70 -14.02 3.72
C VAL A 201 0.46 -13.37 2.37
N ALA A 202 1.52 -13.00 1.65
CA ALA A 202 1.38 -12.45 0.30
C ALA A 202 0.71 -13.46 -0.65
N LYS A 203 1.11 -14.73 -0.59
CA LYS A 203 0.46 -15.81 -1.34
C LYS A 203 -1.03 -15.89 -1.01
N TRP A 204 -1.38 -16.01 0.28
CA TRP A 204 -2.76 -16.11 0.74
C TRP A 204 -3.64 -14.92 0.31
N ASN A 205 -3.09 -13.72 0.27
CA ASN A 205 -3.83 -12.52 -0.16
C ASN A 205 -4.13 -12.50 -1.67
N LEU A 206 -3.42 -13.31 -2.46
CA LEU A 206 -3.57 -13.37 -3.92
C LEU A 206 -4.33 -14.63 -4.39
N GLU A 207 -4.62 -15.56 -3.51
CA GLU A 207 -5.50 -16.72 -3.70
C GLU A 207 -6.97 -16.34 -3.49
#